data_b895716ae647b14832ffb8a34edd113f
#
_entry.id   b895716ae647b14832ffb8a34edd113f
#
_cell.length_a   1.000
_cell.length_b   1.000
_cell.length_c   1.000
_cell.angle_alpha   90.00
_cell.angle_beta   90.00
_cell.angle_gamma   90.00
#
_symmetry.space_group_name_H-M   'P 1'
#
loop_
_entity.id
_entity.type
_entity.pdbx_description
1 polymer ?
#
loop_
_entity_poly.entity_id
_entity_poly.type
_entity_poly.pdbx_seq_one_letter_code
_entity_poly.pdbx_strand_id
1 'polypeptide(L)'
;GISLVNDRIGPTTENAISADLSYSLQTSETWKLSFGIKATANLFDLDATKLNNVDPDPSLQNYNKFTPNFGAGLYFHSDKAYVGFSIPNFLQTNRYDDNEVAIFKERINYYLIAGYVFDLKDYIKFKPAVLTKMVEGAPLQVDASANFMFYDKLMLGVSYRWSAALSAMVGFQVSDGLYIGYGYDNETTNLKYSNSGSHEIFLRYELFKNNNKITTPRFF
;
A
#
# COMPACT_ATOMS: atom_id res chain seq x y z
N GLY A 1 15.53 -1.44 1.52
CA GLY A 1 14.48 -2.24 2.17
C GLY A 1 14.28 -3.58 1.50
N ILE A 2 13.67 -4.51 2.23
CA ILE A 2 13.22 -5.80 1.69
C ILE A 2 11.78 -5.97 2.17
N SER A 3 10.89 -6.44 1.27
CA SER A 3 9.51 -6.74 1.61
C SER A 3 9.09 -8.11 1.08
N LEU A 4 8.25 -8.79 1.85
CA LEU A 4 7.64 -10.07 1.49
C LEU A 4 6.13 -9.90 1.60
N VAL A 5 5.42 -10.25 0.55
CA VAL A 5 3.95 -10.20 0.51
C VAL A 5 3.45 -11.57 0.08
N ASN A 6 2.53 -12.12 0.85
CA ASN A 6 1.77 -13.32 0.49
C ASN A 6 0.30 -12.92 0.42
N ASP A 7 -0.32 -13.11 -0.72
CA ASP A 7 -1.74 -12.85 -0.95
C ASP A 7 -2.43 -14.10 -1.45
N ARG A 8 -3.63 -14.38 -0.93
CA ARG A 8 -4.42 -15.55 -1.31
C ARG A 8 -5.87 -15.18 -1.52
N ILE A 9 -6.34 -15.35 -2.73
CA ILE A 9 -7.72 -15.05 -3.14
C ILE A 9 -8.31 -16.27 -3.82
N GLY A 10 -9.19 -16.99 -3.12
CA GLY A 10 -9.82 -18.20 -3.64
C GLY A 10 -8.78 -19.27 -4.05
N PRO A 11 -8.72 -19.68 -5.34
CA PRO A 11 -7.78 -20.66 -5.86
C PRO A 11 -6.38 -20.08 -6.13
N THR A 12 -6.21 -18.76 -6.11
CA THR A 12 -4.94 -18.11 -6.44
C THR A 12 -4.12 -17.78 -5.21
N THR A 13 -2.80 -17.95 -5.31
CA THR A 13 -1.80 -17.51 -4.32
C THR A 13 -0.74 -16.70 -5.03
N GLU A 14 -0.42 -15.53 -4.50
CA GLU A 14 0.61 -14.64 -5.02
C GLU A 14 1.66 -14.37 -3.94
N ASN A 15 2.93 -14.66 -4.24
CA ASN A 15 4.05 -14.41 -3.37
C ASN A 15 4.99 -13.42 -4.03
N ALA A 16 5.12 -12.22 -3.45
CA ALA A 16 6.00 -11.20 -3.97
C ALA A 16 7.17 -10.95 -3.00
N ILE A 17 8.38 -11.00 -3.52
CA ILE A 17 9.62 -10.62 -2.83
C ILE A 17 10.14 -9.38 -3.51
N SER A 18 10.33 -8.30 -2.75
CA SER A 18 10.81 -7.04 -3.30
C SER A 18 12.03 -6.52 -2.55
N ALA A 19 12.92 -5.87 -3.29
CA ALA A 19 14.04 -5.08 -2.76
C ALA A 19 13.90 -3.63 -3.19
N ASP A 20 14.09 -2.71 -2.24
CA ASP A 20 13.95 -1.27 -2.45
C ASP A 20 15.26 -0.56 -2.12
N LEU A 21 15.69 0.35 -2.99
CA LEU A 21 16.82 1.26 -2.78
C LEU A 21 16.35 2.69 -2.93
N SER A 22 16.83 3.57 -2.07
CA SER A 22 16.51 5.00 -2.17
C SER A 22 17.73 5.86 -1.90
N TYR A 23 17.76 7.00 -2.54
CA TYR A 23 18.77 8.03 -2.34
C TYR A 23 18.10 9.39 -2.16
N SER A 24 18.53 10.15 -1.14
CA SER A 24 17.96 11.44 -0.79
C SER A 24 18.95 12.56 -1.00
N LEU A 25 18.53 13.60 -1.69
CA LEU A 25 19.25 14.82 -1.92
C LEU A 25 18.66 15.95 -1.08
N GLN A 26 19.52 16.70 -0.39
CA GLN A 26 19.14 17.94 0.26
C GLN A 26 18.96 19.01 -0.81
N THR A 27 17.75 19.52 -1.02
CA THR A 27 17.44 20.57 -2.01
C THR A 27 17.43 21.96 -1.39
N SER A 28 17.13 22.07 -0.08
CA SER A 28 17.24 23.29 0.71
C SER A 28 17.46 22.93 2.18
N GLU A 29 17.55 23.92 3.07
CA GLU A 29 17.74 23.69 4.52
C GLU A 29 16.65 22.80 5.11
N THR A 30 15.41 22.87 4.59
CA THR A 30 14.25 22.16 5.14
C THR A 30 13.68 21.07 4.21
N TRP A 31 14.07 21.05 2.94
CA TRP A 31 13.48 20.17 1.94
C TRP A 31 14.47 19.14 1.39
N LYS A 32 13.99 17.92 1.22
CA LYS A 32 14.72 16.79 0.62
C LYS A 32 13.95 16.21 -0.55
N LEU A 33 14.67 15.83 -1.59
CA LEU A 33 14.14 15.06 -2.71
C LEU A 33 14.75 13.66 -2.67
N SER A 34 13.90 12.65 -2.57
CA SER A 34 14.31 11.24 -2.54
C SER A 34 13.88 10.55 -3.83
N PHE A 35 14.79 9.78 -4.40
CA PHE A 35 14.55 8.88 -5.53
C PHE A 35 14.53 7.45 -5.02
N GLY A 36 13.55 6.67 -5.42
CA GLY A 36 13.43 5.26 -5.06
C GLY A 36 13.34 4.38 -6.30
N ILE A 37 13.97 3.22 -6.23
CA ILE A 37 13.79 2.13 -7.19
C ILE A 37 13.41 0.86 -6.45
N LYS A 38 12.59 0.04 -7.09
CA LYS A 38 12.09 -1.22 -6.57
C LYS A 38 12.31 -2.32 -7.60
N ALA A 39 12.76 -3.48 -7.16
CA ALA A 39 12.77 -4.71 -7.95
C ALA A 39 11.90 -5.74 -7.22
N THR A 40 11.00 -6.39 -7.94
CA THR A 40 10.07 -7.38 -7.41
C THR A 40 10.18 -8.68 -8.19
N ALA A 41 10.27 -9.80 -7.48
CA ALA A 41 10.09 -11.14 -7.99
C ALA A 41 8.71 -11.64 -7.51
N ASN A 42 7.80 -11.89 -8.44
CA ASN A 42 6.45 -12.31 -8.14
C ASN A 42 6.23 -13.76 -8.63
N LEU A 43 5.73 -14.62 -7.73
CA LEU A 43 5.35 -16.00 -7.99
C LEU A 43 3.83 -16.10 -7.88
N PHE A 44 3.19 -16.30 -8.99
CA PHE A 44 1.74 -16.50 -9.10
C PHE A 44 1.45 -17.99 -9.26
N ASP A 45 0.51 -18.49 -8.45
CA ASP A 45 0.06 -19.89 -8.44
C ASP A 45 -1.47 -19.94 -8.51
N LEU A 46 -1.99 -20.69 -9.45
CA LEU A 46 -3.41 -21.02 -9.59
C LEU A 46 -3.60 -22.52 -9.38
N ASP A 47 -4.31 -22.89 -8.34
CA ASP A 47 -4.72 -24.27 -8.04
C ASP A 47 -6.11 -24.54 -8.62
N ALA A 48 -6.15 -25.12 -9.81
CA ALA A 48 -7.38 -25.41 -10.54
C ALA A 48 -8.28 -26.43 -9.79
N THR A 49 -7.73 -27.24 -8.88
CA THR A 49 -8.52 -28.22 -8.11
C THR A 49 -9.47 -27.56 -7.10
N LYS A 50 -9.24 -26.29 -6.77
CA LYS A 50 -10.09 -25.48 -5.87
C LYS A 50 -11.22 -24.74 -6.61
N LEU A 51 -11.28 -24.85 -7.92
CA LEU A 51 -12.39 -24.33 -8.72
C LEU A 51 -13.55 -25.33 -8.61
N ASN A 52 -14.71 -24.84 -8.14
CA ASN A 52 -15.94 -25.65 -8.03
C ASN A 52 -16.55 -25.83 -9.44
N ASN A 53 -16.01 -26.73 -10.23
CA ASN A 53 -16.58 -27.09 -11.53
C ASN A 53 -17.53 -28.25 -11.35
N VAL A 54 -18.75 -28.10 -11.88
CA VAL A 54 -19.77 -29.16 -11.91
C VAL A 54 -19.35 -30.28 -12.86
N ASP A 55 -18.61 -29.93 -13.92
CA ASP A 55 -18.00 -30.89 -14.86
C ASP A 55 -16.48 -30.68 -14.93
N PRO A 56 -15.68 -31.79 -14.99
CA PRO A 56 -14.23 -31.69 -15.16
C PRO A 56 -13.90 -31.03 -16.51
N ASP A 57 -13.36 -29.84 -16.47
CA ASP A 57 -12.85 -29.14 -17.66
C ASP A 57 -11.36 -29.48 -17.84
N PRO A 58 -10.99 -30.26 -18.88
CA PRO A 58 -9.60 -30.64 -19.14
C PRO A 58 -8.68 -29.45 -19.44
N SER A 59 -9.24 -28.28 -19.77
CA SER A 59 -8.48 -27.06 -20.05
C SER A 59 -8.04 -26.33 -18.76
N LEU A 60 -8.65 -26.65 -17.61
CA LEU A 60 -8.32 -26.09 -16.32
C LEU A 60 -7.17 -26.86 -15.69
N GLN A 61 -5.95 -26.40 -15.90
CA GLN A 61 -4.74 -26.96 -15.30
C GLN A 61 -4.18 -26.02 -14.24
N ASN A 62 -3.41 -26.58 -13.30
CA ASN A 62 -2.63 -25.78 -12.36
C ASN A 62 -1.63 -24.93 -13.15
N TYR A 63 -1.52 -23.67 -12.77
CA TYR A 63 -0.70 -22.71 -13.48
C TYR A 63 0.23 -21.97 -12.51
N ASN A 64 1.52 -22.01 -12.82
CA ASN A 64 2.55 -21.31 -12.06
C ASN A 64 3.28 -20.34 -12.97
N LYS A 65 3.43 -19.09 -12.54
CA LYS A 65 4.16 -18.10 -13.31
C LYS A 65 5.08 -17.25 -12.43
N PHE A 66 6.32 -17.14 -12.87
CA PHE A 66 7.27 -16.18 -12.33
C PHE A 66 7.22 -14.90 -13.16
N THR A 67 7.05 -13.75 -12.49
CA THR A 67 6.98 -12.45 -13.14
C THR A 67 7.86 -11.44 -12.41
N PRO A 68 9.02 -11.07 -12.99
CA PRO A 68 9.81 -9.98 -12.45
C PRO A 68 9.13 -8.65 -12.76
N ASN A 69 9.26 -7.67 -11.84
CA ASN A 69 8.80 -6.32 -12.08
C ASN A 69 9.78 -5.29 -11.50
N PHE A 70 9.71 -4.06 -11.99
CA PHE A 70 10.50 -2.94 -11.52
C PHE A 70 9.59 -1.75 -11.27
N GLY A 71 9.96 -0.94 -10.32
CA GLY A 71 9.25 0.28 -10.00
C GLY A 71 10.19 1.42 -9.68
N ALA A 72 9.66 2.64 -9.71
CA ALA A 72 10.38 3.84 -9.29
C ALA A 72 9.44 4.83 -8.63
N GLY A 73 10.02 5.74 -7.85
CA GLY A 73 9.27 6.79 -7.18
C GLY A 73 10.14 8.01 -6.85
N LEU A 74 9.44 9.12 -6.69
CA LEU A 74 9.98 10.40 -6.25
C LEU A 74 9.24 10.80 -4.97
N TYR A 75 9.97 11.31 -3.99
CA TYR A 75 9.39 11.77 -2.74
C TYR A 75 10.06 13.08 -2.32
N PHE A 76 9.31 14.17 -2.42
CA PHE A 76 9.75 15.50 -2.02
C PHE A 76 9.12 15.83 -0.68
N HIS A 77 9.92 16.07 0.34
CA HIS A 77 9.43 16.24 1.69
C HIS A 77 10.26 17.21 2.54
N SER A 78 9.60 17.76 3.53
CA SER A 78 10.17 18.46 4.69
C SER A 78 9.78 17.72 5.97
N ASP A 79 10.03 18.32 7.12
CA ASP A 79 9.60 17.78 8.41
C ASP A 79 8.06 17.74 8.57
N LYS A 80 7.34 18.61 7.84
CA LYS A 80 5.88 18.76 7.98
C LYS A 80 5.07 18.43 6.73
N ALA A 81 5.66 18.57 5.55
CA ALA A 81 4.95 18.41 4.28
C ALA A 81 5.60 17.37 3.40
N TYR A 82 4.80 16.72 2.56
CA TYR A 82 5.33 15.82 1.54
C TYR A 82 4.42 15.74 0.32
N VAL A 83 5.06 15.47 -0.81
CA VAL A 83 4.43 15.05 -2.06
C VAL A 83 5.25 13.89 -2.61
N GLY A 84 4.59 12.83 -3.02
CA GLY A 84 5.24 11.65 -3.61
C GLY A 84 4.52 11.19 -4.86
N PHE A 85 5.30 10.73 -5.84
CA PHE A 85 4.80 10.10 -7.04
C PHE A 85 5.51 8.75 -7.23
N SER A 86 4.77 7.70 -7.56
CA SER A 86 5.38 6.39 -7.78
C SER A 86 4.63 5.55 -8.79
N ILE A 87 5.41 4.69 -9.45
CA ILE A 87 4.96 3.62 -10.33
C ILE A 87 5.60 2.33 -9.79
N PRO A 88 4.90 1.55 -8.97
CA PRO A 88 5.48 0.37 -8.31
C PRO A 88 5.85 -0.75 -9.28
N ASN A 89 5.11 -0.87 -10.41
CA ASN A 89 5.25 -1.92 -11.40
C ASN A 89 5.21 -1.32 -12.80
N PHE A 90 6.32 -1.33 -13.52
CA PHE A 90 6.43 -0.85 -14.91
C PHE A 90 6.06 -1.92 -15.93
N LEU A 91 6.30 -3.21 -15.61
CA LEU A 91 6.06 -4.29 -16.54
C LEU A 91 4.60 -4.74 -16.46
N GLN A 92 3.94 -4.72 -17.61
CA GLN A 92 2.61 -5.27 -17.77
C GLN A 92 2.75 -6.75 -18.09
N THR A 93 2.29 -7.61 -17.20
CA THR A 93 2.36 -9.05 -17.38
C THR A 93 0.99 -9.59 -17.81
N ASN A 94 0.96 -10.41 -18.85
CA ASN A 94 -0.22 -11.22 -19.16
C ASN A 94 -0.20 -12.42 -18.21
N ARG A 95 -1.23 -12.59 -17.37
CA ARG A 95 -1.26 -13.70 -16.40
C ARG A 95 -1.56 -15.04 -17.05
N TYR A 96 -2.23 -15.06 -18.22
CA TYR A 96 -2.61 -16.28 -18.96
C TYR A 96 -2.19 -16.12 -20.42
N ASP A 97 -1.02 -16.66 -20.79
CA ASP A 97 -0.47 -16.50 -22.15
C ASP A 97 -1.01 -17.53 -23.15
N ASP A 98 -1.55 -18.69 -22.70
CA ASP A 98 -1.84 -19.84 -23.56
C ASP A 98 -3.33 -20.11 -23.81
N ASN A 99 -4.25 -19.38 -23.19
CA ASN A 99 -5.69 -19.54 -23.41
C ASN A 99 -6.33 -18.26 -23.91
N GLU A 100 -6.85 -18.28 -25.11
CA GLU A 100 -7.56 -17.16 -25.77
C GLU A 100 -8.79 -16.64 -24.99
N VAL A 101 -9.18 -17.28 -23.89
CA VAL A 101 -10.44 -17.04 -23.18
C VAL A 101 -10.31 -16.11 -21.98
N ALA A 102 -9.12 -15.91 -21.40
CA ALA A 102 -8.95 -15.05 -20.23
C ALA A 102 -7.65 -14.23 -20.26
N ILE A 103 -7.68 -13.11 -20.94
CA ILE A 103 -6.56 -12.15 -20.94
C ILE A 103 -6.69 -11.27 -19.71
N PHE A 104 -6.13 -11.68 -18.55
CA PHE A 104 -5.92 -10.78 -17.43
C PHE A 104 -4.58 -10.09 -17.59
N LYS A 105 -4.62 -8.84 -18.07
CA LYS A 105 -3.43 -8.00 -18.24
C LYS A 105 -3.26 -7.10 -17.04
N GLU A 106 -2.12 -7.20 -16.35
CA GLU A 106 -1.76 -6.22 -15.34
C GLU A 106 -1.58 -4.85 -15.99
N ARG A 107 -2.23 -3.83 -15.41
CA ARG A 107 -2.10 -2.46 -15.86
C ARG A 107 -1.13 -1.69 -14.98
N ILE A 108 -0.44 -0.72 -15.56
CA ILE A 108 0.43 0.18 -14.81
C ILE A 108 -0.43 1.03 -13.87
N ASN A 109 -0.03 1.06 -12.60
CA ASN A 109 -0.64 1.90 -11.57
C ASN A 109 0.26 3.09 -11.27
N TYR A 110 -0.31 4.29 -11.33
CA TYR A 110 0.35 5.53 -10.94
C TYR A 110 -0.22 5.98 -9.59
N TYR A 111 0.65 6.32 -8.66
CA TYR A 111 0.26 6.82 -7.35
C TYR A 111 0.80 8.22 -7.13
N LEU A 112 -0.08 9.12 -6.65
CA LEU A 112 0.28 10.44 -6.17
C LEU A 112 -0.17 10.54 -4.71
N ILE A 113 0.74 10.94 -3.83
CA ILE A 113 0.43 11.16 -2.41
C ILE A 113 0.84 12.57 -2.01
N ALA A 114 0.05 13.18 -1.13
CA ALA A 114 0.41 14.45 -0.52
C ALA A 114 -0.15 14.52 0.90
N GLY A 115 0.53 15.24 1.78
CA GLY A 115 0.05 15.47 3.14
C GLY A 115 0.83 16.56 3.85
N TYR A 116 0.23 17.04 4.93
CA TYR A 116 0.81 18.08 5.78
C TYR A 116 0.55 17.78 7.25
N VAL A 117 1.50 18.09 8.13
CA VAL A 117 1.38 17.94 9.57
C VAL A 117 1.20 19.31 10.21
N PHE A 118 0.05 19.54 10.84
CA PHE A 118 -0.27 20.70 11.64
C PHE A 118 -0.04 20.38 13.12
N ASP A 119 0.77 21.16 13.81
CA ASP A 119 0.85 21.14 15.27
C ASP A 119 -0.31 21.96 15.82
N LEU A 120 -1.39 21.31 16.28
CA LEU A 120 -2.54 22.00 16.87
C LEU A 120 -2.26 22.45 18.30
N LYS A 121 -1.52 21.60 19.02
CA LYS A 121 -1.01 21.84 20.40
C LYS A 121 0.30 21.06 20.57
N ASP A 122 1.02 21.32 21.62
CA ASP A 122 2.29 20.62 21.92
C ASP A 122 2.13 19.09 21.95
N TYR A 123 0.94 18.62 22.30
CA TYR A 123 0.61 17.20 22.43
C TYR A 123 -0.40 16.69 21.39
N ILE A 124 -0.84 17.52 20.43
CA ILE A 124 -1.79 17.13 19.37
C ILE A 124 -1.26 17.56 18.01
N LYS A 125 -1.05 16.59 17.13
CA LYS A 125 -0.73 16.82 15.72
C LYS A 125 -1.89 16.34 14.85
N PHE A 126 -2.19 17.07 13.79
CA PHE A 126 -3.19 16.73 12.80
C PHE A 126 -2.54 16.57 11.42
N LYS A 127 -2.78 15.46 10.76
CA LYS A 127 -2.23 15.16 9.42
C LYS A 127 -3.35 14.83 8.44
N PRO A 128 -3.87 15.81 7.70
CA PRO A 128 -4.62 15.54 6.47
C PRO A 128 -3.67 15.01 5.41
N ALA A 129 -4.16 14.04 4.62
CA ALA A 129 -3.43 13.50 3.50
C ALA A 129 -4.38 13.05 2.39
N VAL A 130 -3.87 13.01 1.18
CA VAL A 130 -4.56 12.51 0.01
C VAL A 130 -3.67 11.47 -0.70
N LEU A 131 -4.29 10.40 -1.17
CA LEU A 131 -3.69 9.43 -2.07
C LEU A 131 -4.56 9.33 -3.31
N THR A 132 -3.94 9.40 -4.47
CA THR A 132 -4.61 9.24 -5.75
C THR A 132 -4.00 8.07 -6.49
N LYS A 133 -4.83 7.16 -6.98
CA LYS A 133 -4.43 6.03 -7.83
C LYS A 133 -5.05 6.20 -9.21
N MET A 134 -4.21 6.15 -10.24
CA MET A 134 -4.61 6.24 -11.65
C MET A 134 -4.20 4.94 -12.35
N VAL A 135 -5.15 4.36 -13.08
CA VAL A 135 -4.95 3.15 -13.89
C VAL A 135 -5.64 3.37 -15.23
N GLU A 136 -4.97 3.02 -16.31
CA GLU A 136 -5.56 3.14 -17.65
C GLU A 136 -6.83 2.28 -17.76
N GLY A 137 -7.92 2.90 -18.21
CA GLY A 137 -9.22 2.22 -18.37
C GLY A 137 -10.02 2.02 -17.08
N ALA A 138 -9.57 2.58 -15.94
CA ALA A 138 -10.30 2.57 -14.67
C ALA A 138 -10.63 3.99 -14.20
N PRO A 139 -11.70 4.20 -13.44
CA PRO A 139 -11.98 5.48 -12.80
C PRO A 139 -10.85 5.91 -11.88
N LEU A 140 -10.64 7.23 -11.78
CA LEU A 140 -9.68 7.80 -10.84
C LEU A 140 -10.11 7.46 -9.40
N GLN A 141 -9.22 6.87 -8.63
CA GLN A 141 -9.44 6.63 -7.21
C GLN A 141 -8.76 7.72 -6.40
N VAL A 142 -9.51 8.31 -5.47
CA VAL A 142 -9.02 9.33 -4.53
C VAL A 142 -9.37 8.92 -3.12
N ASP A 143 -8.38 8.82 -2.27
CA ASP A 143 -8.50 8.55 -0.84
C ASP A 143 -8.08 9.81 -0.07
N ALA A 144 -8.99 10.40 0.70
CA ALA A 144 -8.71 11.51 1.61
C ALA A 144 -8.69 10.99 3.04
N SER A 145 -7.68 11.35 3.81
CA SER A 145 -7.54 10.92 5.20
C SER A 145 -7.29 12.08 6.15
N ALA A 146 -7.73 11.88 7.39
CA ALA A 146 -7.51 12.78 8.52
C ALA A 146 -6.98 11.95 9.70
N ASN A 147 -5.74 12.23 10.12
CA ASN A 147 -5.08 11.49 11.19
C ASN A 147 -4.71 12.45 12.32
N PHE A 148 -4.96 12.04 13.55
CA PHE A 148 -4.58 12.75 14.77
C PHE A 148 -3.59 11.93 15.55
N MET A 149 -2.53 12.58 16.04
CA MET A 149 -1.54 12.00 16.93
C MET A 149 -1.60 12.72 18.28
N PHE A 150 -1.77 11.95 19.36
CA PHE A 150 -1.85 12.44 20.72
C PHE A 150 -0.63 11.98 21.51
N TYR A 151 0.07 12.92 22.14
CA TYR A 151 1.25 12.69 23.00
C TYR A 151 2.35 11.86 22.33
N ASP A 152 2.46 11.91 21.00
CA ASP A 152 3.35 11.08 20.18
C ASP A 152 3.21 9.56 20.45
N LYS A 153 2.05 9.12 20.95
CA LYS A 153 1.78 7.73 21.34
C LYS A 153 0.52 7.14 20.72
N LEU A 154 -0.60 7.87 20.78
CA LEU A 154 -1.88 7.37 20.27
C LEU A 154 -2.19 8.04 18.95
N MET A 155 -2.40 7.25 17.91
CA MET A 155 -2.87 7.71 16.61
C MET A 155 -4.31 7.27 16.37
N LEU A 156 -5.14 8.20 15.94
CA LEU A 156 -6.49 7.95 15.46
C LEU A 156 -6.59 8.48 14.03
N GLY A 157 -7.09 7.68 13.12
CA GLY A 157 -7.23 8.03 11.72
C GLY A 157 -8.57 7.63 11.14
N VAL A 158 -9.06 8.44 10.21
CA VAL A 158 -10.19 8.11 9.34
C VAL A 158 -9.78 8.38 7.90
N SER A 159 -10.27 7.57 6.98
CA SER A 159 -10.03 7.74 5.55
C SER A 159 -11.32 7.49 4.78
N TYR A 160 -11.55 8.27 3.76
CA TYR A 160 -12.66 8.12 2.85
C TYR A 160 -12.14 7.95 1.42
N ARG A 161 -12.42 6.80 0.85
CA ARG A 161 -12.21 6.50 -0.57
C ARG A 161 -13.44 6.92 -1.34
N TRP A 162 -13.27 7.90 -2.23
CA TRP A 162 -14.37 8.48 -2.99
C TRP A 162 -15.25 7.40 -3.62
N SER A 163 -16.53 7.37 -3.27
CA SER A 163 -17.55 6.44 -3.77
C SER A 163 -17.21 4.96 -3.59
N ALA A 164 -16.36 4.58 -2.65
CA ALA A 164 -15.96 3.19 -2.49
C ALA A 164 -15.93 2.69 -1.05
N ALA A 165 -15.23 3.37 -0.12
CA ALA A 165 -15.03 2.85 1.22
C ALA A 165 -14.84 3.95 2.28
N LEU A 166 -15.14 3.62 3.53
CA LEU A 166 -14.81 4.40 4.72
C LEU A 166 -13.97 3.53 5.65
N SER A 167 -12.80 4.04 6.02
CA SER A 167 -11.86 3.33 6.89
C SER A 167 -11.63 4.08 8.19
N ALA A 168 -11.40 3.34 9.26
CA ALA A 168 -10.96 3.87 10.54
C ALA A 168 -9.70 3.13 11.01
N MET A 169 -8.80 3.84 11.69
CA MET A 169 -7.55 3.29 12.17
C MET A 169 -7.22 3.80 13.57
N VAL A 170 -6.72 2.91 14.41
CA VAL A 170 -6.13 3.24 15.71
C VAL A 170 -4.74 2.64 15.81
N GLY A 171 -3.80 3.38 16.34
CA GLY A 171 -2.44 2.91 16.55
C GLY A 171 -1.85 3.41 17.85
N PHE A 172 -0.97 2.63 18.45
CA PHE A 172 -0.40 2.95 19.74
C PHE A 172 1.09 2.60 19.79
N GLN A 173 1.91 3.56 20.26
CA GLN A 173 3.32 3.37 20.55
C GLN A 173 3.46 2.70 21.92
N VAL A 174 3.63 1.37 21.92
CA VAL A 174 3.70 0.54 23.16
C VAL A 174 5.00 0.77 23.90
N SER A 175 6.10 0.86 23.17
CA SER A 175 7.44 1.16 23.69
C SER A 175 8.20 1.99 22.66
N ASP A 176 9.41 2.39 23.01
CA ASP A 176 10.24 3.20 22.11
C ASP A 176 10.51 2.56 20.74
N GLY A 177 10.50 1.24 20.64
CA GLY A 177 10.74 0.51 19.39
C GLY A 177 9.52 -0.23 18.85
N LEU A 178 8.40 -0.33 19.59
CA LEU A 178 7.24 -1.13 19.22
C LEU A 178 6.00 -0.27 19.03
N TYR A 179 5.43 -0.31 17.83
CA TYR A 179 4.16 0.31 17.48
C TYR A 179 3.19 -0.76 16.99
N ILE A 180 1.95 -0.73 17.46
CA ILE A 180 0.88 -1.65 17.08
C ILE A 180 -0.30 -0.83 16.60
N GLY A 181 -0.97 -1.29 15.56
CA GLY A 181 -2.18 -0.65 15.07
C GLY A 181 -3.19 -1.64 14.53
N TYR A 182 -4.40 -1.15 14.43
CA TYR A 182 -5.54 -1.85 13.90
C TYR A 182 -6.31 -0.92 12.96
N GLY A 183 -6.70 -1.47 11.82
CA GLY A 183 -7.53 -0.81 10.83
C GLY A 183 -8.79 -1.60 10.56
N TYR A 184 -9.86 -0.89 10.23
CA TYR A 184 -11.11 -1.44 9.74
C TYR A 184 -11.54 -0.66 8.50
N ASP A 185 -11.82 -1.37 7.43
CA ASP A 185 -12.29 -0.82 6.15
C ASP A 185 -13.69 -1.35 5.85
N ASN A 186 -14.63 -0.44 5.59
CA ASN A 186 -16.01 -0.76 5.28
C ASN A 186 -16.39 -0.22 3.91
N GLU A 187 -16.83 -1.12 3.05
CA GLU A 187 -17.34 -0.79 1.72
C GLU A 187 -18.63 0.04 1.80
N THR A 188 -18.70 1.13 0.99
CA THR A 188 -19.90 1.97 0.87
C THR A 188 -20.68 1.70 -0.41
N THR A 189 -20.17 0.84 -1.28
CA THR A 189 -20.81 0.40 -2.52
C THR A 189 -21.86 -0.69 -2.28
N ASN A 190 -22.50 -1.16 -3.34
CA ASN A 190 -23.46 -2.30 -3.24
C ASN A 190 -22.82 -3.60 -2.75
N LEU A 191 -21.48 -3.72 -2.77
CA LEU A 191 -20.74 -4.86 -2.24
C LEU A 191 -20.86 -4.97 -0.71
N LYS A 192 -21.24 -3.90 -0.01
CA LYS A 192 -21.49 -3.91 1.44
C LYS A 192 -22.49 -4.98 1.90
N TYR A 193 -23.41 -5.41 1.02
CA TYR A 193 -24.38 -6.45 1.34
C TYR A 193 -23.79 -7.86 1.32
N SER A 194 -22.62 -8.04 0.70
CA SER A 194 -21.92 -9.33 0.58
C SER A 194 -20.58 -9.35 1.32
N ASN A 195 -20.18 -8.22 1.93
CA ASN A 195 -18.90 -8.08 2.61
C ASN A 195 -19.09 -7.43 3.99
N SER A 196 -18.50 -8.03 5.01
CA SER A 196 -18.54 -7.53 6.40
C SER A 196 -17.44 -6.50 6.70
N GLY A 197 -16.70 -6.03 5.69
CA GLY A 197 -15.54 -5.18 5.83
C GLY A 197 -14.24 -5.98 6.00
N SER A 198 -13.12 -5.27 6.01
CA SER A 198 -11.78 -5.84 6.17
C SER A 198 -11.17 -5.39 7.49
N HIS A 199 -10.47 -6.31 8.14
CA HIS A 199 -9.76 -6.07 9.39
C HIS A 199 -8.27 -6.18 9.14
N GLU A 200 -7.50 -5.19 9.57
CA GLU A 200 -6.05 -5.13 9.39
C GLU A 200 -5.36 -4.94 10.74
N ILE A 201 -4.34 -5.73 10.98
CA ILE A 201 -3.43 -5.56 12.13
C ILE A 201 -2.06 -5.26 11.57
N PHE A 202 -1.43 -4.21 12.08
CA PHE A 202 -0.06 -3.87 11.70
C PHE A 202 0.82 -3.71 12.93
N LEU A 203 2.08 -4.10 12.74
CA LEU A 203 3.09 -4.08 13.77
C LEU A 203 4.38 -3.53 13.17
N ARG A 204 4.97 -2.53 13.83
CA ARG A 204 6.28 -2.01 13.48
C ARG A 204 7.21 -2.17 14.66
N TYR A 205 8.38 -2.77 14.38
CA TYR A 205 9.44 -2.90 15.37
C TYR A 205 10.75 -2.29 14.86
N GLU A 206 11.36 -1.39 15.64
CA GLU A 206 12.62 -0.73 15.33
C GLU A 206 13.76 -1.39 16.08
N LEU A 207 14.62 -2.14 15.37
CA LEU A 207 15.74 -2.90 15.95
C LEU A 207 16.89 -2.01 16.43
N PHE A 208 17.16 -0.91 15.70
CA PHE A 208 18.30 -0.02 15.97
C PHE A 208 17.81 1.42 16.06
N LYS A 209 17.53 1.87 17.26
CA LYS A 209 17.17 3.26 17.51
C LYS A 209 18.46 4.09 17.59
N ASN A 210 18.94 4.61 16.47
CA ASN A 210 19.93 5.68 16.51
C ASN A 210 19.30 6.93 17.13
N ASN A 211 20.03 7.58 18.04
CA ASN A 211 19.57 8.77 18.80
C ASN A 211 19.28 10.00 17.92
N ASN A 212 19.55 9.93 16.62
CA ASN A 212 19.16 10.96 15.66
C ASN A 212 17.73 10.69 15.23
N LYS A 213 16.76 11.34 15.86
CA LYS A 213 15.37 11.36 15.40
C LYS A 213 15.35 11.92 13.98
N ILE A 214 15.18 11.05 13.00
CA ILE A 214 14.84 11.48 11.64
C ILE A 214 13.38 11.92 11.71
N THR A 215 13.16 13.23 11.77
CA THR A 215 11.81 13.79 11.71
C THR A 215 11.26 13.54 10.33
N THR A 216 10.15 12.84 10.25
CA THR A 216 9.45 12.53 8.99
C THR A 216 8.00 12.98 9.13
N PRO A 217 7.39 13.52 8.05
CA PRO A 217 5.98 13.89 8.05
C PRO A 217 5.04 12.67 8.11
N ARG A 218 5.59 11.47 8.19
CA ARG A 218 4.85 10.26 8.51
C ARG A 218 4.79 10.12 10.01
N PHE A 219 3.62 9.83 10.56
CA PHE A 219 3.48 9.57 11.99
C PHE A 219 4.08 8.23 12.42
N PHE A 220 4.45 7.39 11.45
CA PHE A 220 4.99 6.05 11.66
C PHE A 220 5.99 5.66 10.56
#